data_1d9208c9604d68a504bbfa3cd61a59df
#
_entry.id   1d9208c9604d68a504bbfa3cd61a59df
#
_cell.length_a   1.000
_cell.length_b   1.000
_cell.length_c   1.000
_cell.angle_alpha   90.00
_cell.angle_beta   90.00
_cell.angle_gamma   90.00
#
_symmetry.space_group_name_H-M   'P 1'
#
loop_
_entity.id
_entity.type
_entity.pdbx_description
1 polymer ?
#
loop_
_entity_poly.entity_id
_entity_poly.type
_entity_poly.pdbx_seq_one_letter_code
_entity_poly.pdbx_strand_id
1 'polypeptide(L)'
;MDRINAIYTDHPFYGSRKLTAALRREGYPVNRKRVRRLMRAMGLVSIAPKPDASRPHPQQAVYPYLLRGVVIERPNQVWSTDITYLRIERGWAYLVALIDWHSRYVLAWRLSNTMDTTFCVEALTEALEQHGTPEIFNTDQGSQFTSAAFIEVLNHHHIRISMDGKGRALDNIFIERLWRSLKYEEVYSKHYQSLREAQTELSVYFRFYNNDRPHQSLDDRTPEQVYRNAQPPQLLGQQHRF
;
A
#
# COMPACT_ATOMS: atom_id res chain seq x y z
N MET A 1 -11.41 41.53 -7.90
CA MET A 1 -11.10 40.23 -8.55
C MET A 1 -9.60 40.13 -8.78
N ASP A 2 -8.95 41.18 -9.22
CA ASP A 2 -7.52 41.19 -9.58
C ASP A 2 -6.60 40.76 -8.43
N ARG A 3 -6.90 41.24 -7.20
CA ARG A 3 -6.09 40.85 -6.04
C ARG A 3 -6.23 39.36 -5.67
N ILE A 4 -7.43 38.79 -5.84
CA ILE A 4 -7.62 37.34 -5.66
C ILE A 4 -6.80 36.58 -6.70
N ASN A 5 -6.81 37.05 -7.96
CA ASN A 5 -6.08 36.42 -9.04
C ASN A 5 -4.56 36.49 -8.80
N ALA A 6 -4.04 37.63 -8.38
CA ALA A 6 -2.63 37.80 -8.06
C ALA A 6 -2.17 36.82 -6.95
N ILE A 7 -2.88 36.80 -5.79
CA ILE A 7 -2.55 35.88 -4.72
C ILE A 7 -2.69 34.41 -5.14
N TYR A 8 -3.65 34.09 -5.98
CA TYR A 8 -3.85 32.73 -6.47
C TYR A 8 -2.75 32.32 -7.48
N THR A 9 -2.27 33.25 -8.32
CA THR A 9 -1.15 32.98 -9.24
C THR A 9 0.12 32.63 -8.46
N ASP A 10 0.42 33.34 -7.40
CA ASP A 10 1.58 33.07 -6.54
C ASP A 10 1.39 31.79 -5.70
N HIS A 11 0.14 31.48 -5.32
CA HIS A 11 -0.20 30.37 -4.42
C HIS A 11 -1.42 29.57 -4.92
N PRO A 12 -1.33 28.85 -6.03
CA PRO A 12 -2.48 28.17 -6.64
C PRO A 12 -3.08 27.04 -5.79
N PHE A 13 -2.38 26.62 -4.72
CA PHE A 13 -2.86 25.69 -3.70
C PHE A 13 -3.69 26.36 -2.59
N TYR A 14 -3.89 27.71 -2.63
CA TYR A 14 -4.75 28.39 -1.68
C TYR A 14 -6.23 28.17 -2.03
N GLY A 15 -6.95 27.52 -1.11
CA GLY A 15 -8.41 27.49 -1.14
C GLY A 15 -9.04 28.75 -0.53
N SER A 16 -10.37 28.85 -0.57
CA SER A 16 -11.12 30.02 -0.10
C SER A 16 -10.78 30.46 1.34
N ARG A 17 -10.35 29.54 2.24
CA ARG A 17 -9.95 29.88 3.61
C ARG A 17 -8.64 30.67 3.62
N LYS A 18 -7.60 30.16 2.96
CA LYS A 18 -6.27 30.79 2.89
C LYS A 18 -6.33 32.11 2.12
N LEU A 19 -7.05 32.15 0.99
CA LEU A 19 -7.28 33.40 0.24
C LEU A 19 -8.00 34.46 1.07
N THR A 20 -9.00 34.08 1.87
CA THR A 20 -9.67 35.04 2.77
C THR A 20 -8.70 35.57 3.81
N ALA A 21 -7.85 34.72 4.39
CA ALA A 21 -6.85 35.13 5.38
C ALA A 21 -5.80 36.07 4.76
N ALA A 22 -5.31 35.77 3.57
CA ALA A 22 -4.35 36.61 2.85
C ALA A 22 -4.92 38.01 2.53
N LEU A 23 -6.14 38.07 1.98
CA LEU A 23 -6.82 39.34 1.71
C LEU A 23 -7.04 40.18 2.96
N ARG A 24 -7.40 39.56 4.09
CA ARG A 24 -7.57 40.27 5.35
C ARG A 24 -6.26 40.83 5.89
N ARG A 25 -5.13 40.13 5.72
CA ARG A 25 -3.80 40.65 6.07
C ARG A 25 -3.41 41.84 5.22
N GLU A 26 -3.91 41.92 4.00
CA GLU A 26 -3.72 43.09 3.12
C GLU A 26 -4.75 44.22 3.36
N GLY A 27 -5.57 44.11 4.43
CA GLY A 27 -6.54 45.15 4.79
C GLY A 27 -7.90 45.07 4.09
N TYR A 28 -8.19 44.00 3.31
CA TYR A 28 -9.50 43.88 2.68
C TYR A 28 -10.53 43.21 3.62
N PRO A 29 -11.61 43.89 4.02
CA PRO A 29 -12.64 43.36 4.89
C PRO A 29 -13.58 42.42 4.12
N VAL A 30 -13.11 41.20 3.89
CA VAL A 30 -13.87 40.20 3.12
C VAL A 30 -14.22 38.99 3.98
N ASN A 31 -15.38 38.38 3.69
CA ASN A 31 -15.75 37.11 4.29
C ASN A 31 -15.53 35.95 3.29
N ARG A 32 -15.42 34.75 3.85
CA ARG A 32 -15.17 33.52 3.07
C ARG A 32 -16.23 33.23 2.02
N LYS A 33 -17.51 33.56 2.31
CA LYS A 33 -18.62 33.32 1.35
C LYS A 33 -18.41 34.16 0.08
N ARG A 34 -18.03 35.44 0.23
CA ARG A 34 -17.70 36.34 -0.89
C ARG A 34 -16.49 35.84 -1.69
N VAL A 35 -15.40 35.48 -1.02
CA VAL A 35 -14.18 34.95 -1.67
C VAL A 35 -14.52 33.67 -2.45
N ARG A 36 -15.26 32.74 -1.86
CA ARG A 36 -15.67 31.49 -2.53
C ARG A 36 -16.53 31.75 -3.78
N ARG A 37 -17.44 32.71 -3.73
CA ARG A 37 -18.26 33.11 -4.89
C ARG A 37 -17.40 33.70 -6.00
N LEU A 38 -16.46 34.58 -5.65
CA LEU A 38 -15.54 35.19 -6.61
C LEU A 38 -14.60 34.15 -7.25
N MET A 39 -14.00 33.27 -6.47
CA MET A 39 -13.20 32.15 -7.01
C MET A 39 -14.00 31.34 -8.04
N ARG A 40 -15.26 31.00 -7.72
CA ARG A 40 -16.12 30.25 -8.65
C ARG A 40 -16.39 31.04 -9.93
N ALA A 41 -16.70 32.33 -9.82
CA ALA A 41 -16.93 33.19 -10.98
C ALA A 41 -15.68 33.37 -11.88
N MET A 42 -14.47 33.24 -11.29
CA MET A 42 -13.19 33.31 -12.00
C MET A 42 -12.68 31.93 -12.45
N GLY A 43 -13.40 30.82 -12.21
CA GLY A 43 -12.94 29.47 -12.52
C GLY A 43 -11.76 28.98 -11.66
N LEU A 44 -11.45 29.67 -10.55
CA LEU A 44 -10.31 29.35 -9.70
C LEU A 44 -10.63 28.16 -8.77
N VAL A 45 -9.85 27.08 -8.90
CA VAL A 45 -9.96 25.88 -8.07
C VAL A 45 -8.60 25.59 -7.43
N SER A 46 -8.56 25.47 -6.10
CA SER A 46 -7.33 25.07 -5.40
C SER A 46 -6.79 23.75 -5.97
N ILE A 47 -5.51 23.72 -6.29
CA ILE A 47 -4.79 22.49 -6.70
C ILE A 47 -4.43 21.58 -5.52
N ALA A 48 -4.76 21.98 -4.29
CA ALA A 48 -4.60 21.11 -3.14
C ALA A 48 -5.48 19.84 -3.28
N PRO A 49 -5.01 18.67 -2.83
CA PRO A 49 -5.80 17.45 -2.82
C PRO A 49 -7.17 17.71 -2.16
N LYS A 50 -8.22 17.24 -2.81
CA LYS A 50 -9.56 17.30 -2.20
C LYS A 50 -9.63 16.25 -1.08
N PRO A 51 -10.25 16.54 0.09
CA PRO A 51 -10.66 15.48 0.99
C PRO A 51 -11.62 14.55 0.22
N ASP A 52 -11.56 13.26 0.48
CA ASP A 52 -12.38 12.22 -0.18
C ASP A 52 -12.03 11.93 -1.65
N ALA A 53 -10.74 11.83 -1.98
CA ALA A 53 -10.30 11.30 -3.27
C ALA A 53 -10.71 9.81 -3.47
N SER A 54 -10.99 9.10 -2.38
CA SER A 54 -11.44 7.71 -2.38
C SER A 54 -12.84 7.62 -1.78
N ARG A 55 -13.88 7.81 -2.58
CA ARG A 55 -15.23 7.45 -2.16
C ARG A 55 -15.39 5.94 -2.33
N PRO A 56 -15.78 5.19 -1.28
CA PRO A 56 -16.12 3.79 -1.41
C PRO A 56 -17.22 3.62 -2.48
N HIS A 57 -17.05 2.64 -3.35
CA HIS A 57 -18.13 2.30 -4.28
C HIS A 57 -19.31 1.77 -3.47
N PRO A 58 -20.59 2.14 -3.76
CA PRO A 58 -21.76 1.71 -2.97
C PRO A 58 -21.92 0.20 -2.85
N GLN A 59 -21.32 -0.58 -3.74
CA GLN A 59 -21.36 -2.05 -3.77
C GLN A 59 -20.09 -2.70 -3.22
N GLN A 60 -19.21 -1.92 -2.56
CA GLN A 60 -17.95 -2.42 -2.03
C GLN A 60 -18.21 -3.32 -0.82
N ALA A 61 -17.88 -4.60 -0.91
CA ALA A 61 -17.97 -5.51 0.22
C ALA A 61 -16.89 -5.15 1.26
N VAL A 62 -17.33 -4.84 2.48
CA VAL A 62 -16.44 -4.60 3.63
C VAL A 62 -16.53 -5.82 4.55
N TYR A 63 -15.38 -6.44 4.79
CA TYR A 63 -15.28 -7.60 5.67
C TYR A 63 -14.91 -7.18 7.09
N PRO A 64 -15.32 -7.97 8.13
CA PRO A 64 -14.96 -7.66 9.51
C PRO A 64 -13.48 -7.86 9.77
N TYR A 65 -12.91 -7.12 10.74
CA TYR A 65 -11.57 -7.36 11.23
C TYR A 65 -11.52 -8.60 12.13
N LEU A 66 -10.79 -9.64 11.70
CA LEU A 66 -10.77 -10.94 12.34
C LEU A 66 -9.59 -11.15 13.30
N LEU A 67 -8.62 -10.22 13.35
CA LEU A 67 -7.32 -10.46 13.99
C LEU A 67 -7.21 -9.94 15.42
N ARG A 68 -8.30 -9.42 16.00
CA ARG A 68 -8.28 -8.95 17.38
C ARG A 68 -8.05 -10.12 18.36
N GLY A 69 -6.93 -10.09 19.07
CA GLY A 69 -6.59 -11.12 20.08
C GLY A 69 -6.12 -12.44 19.46
N VAL A 70 -5.90 -12.49 18.15
CA VAL A 70 -5.35 -13.69 17.52
C VAL A 70 -3.84 -13.75 17.80
N VAL A 71 -3.38 -14.87 18.35
CA VAL A 71 -1.95 -15.17 18.51
C VAL A 71 -1.46 -15.79 17.21
N ILE A 72 -0.35 -15.27 16.68
CA ILE A 72 0.25 -15.75 15.43
C ILE A 72 1.38 -16.72 15.79
N GLU A 73 1.15 -18.01 15.57
CA GLU A 73 2.03 -19.08 16.04
C GLU A 73 2.81 -19.79 14.91
N ARG A 74 2.36 -19.70 13.68
CA ARG A 74 2.95 -20.43 12.55
C ARG A 74 2.84 -19.65 11.24
N PRO A 75 3.73 -19.93 10.25
CA PRO A 75 3.57 -19.44 8.89
C PRO A 75 2.23 -19.84 8.28
N ASN A 76 1.78 -19.05 7.32
CA ASN A 76 0.52 -19.22 6.59
C ASN A 76 -0.74 -19.17 7.47
N GLN A 77 -0.63 -18.70 8.73
CA GLN A 77 -1.79 -18.41 9.54
C GLN A 77 -2.46 -17.10 9.13
N VAL A 78 -1.67 -16.04 8.94
CA VAL A 78 -2.16 -14.74 8.46
C VAL A 78 -1.20 -14.17 7.45
N TRP A 79 -1.72 -13.83 6.27
CA TRP A 79 -1.04 -12.99 5.29
C TRP A 79 -1.65 -11.60 5.26
N SER A 80 -0.87 -10.61 4.89
CA SER A 80 -1.40 -9.28 4.58
C SER A 80 -0.77 -8.68 3.34
N THR A 81 -1.48 -7.71 2.78
CA THR A 81 -1.05 -6.95 1.62
C THR A 81 -1.33 -5.46 1.79
N ASP A 82 -0.56 -4.65 1.09
CA ASP A 82 -0.75 -3.21 0.96
C ASP A 82 -0.02 -2.71 -0.28
N ILE A 83 -0.32 -1.48 -0.70
CA ILE A 83 0.32 -0.80 -1.83
C ILE A 83 1.12 0.40 -1.33
N THR A 84 2.36 0.51 -1.76
CA THR A 84 3.16 1.71 -1.55
C THR A 84 3.57 2.38 -2.87
N TYR A 85 3.94 3.67 -2.79
CA TYR A 85 4.36 4.47 -3.93
C TYR A 85 5.87 4.61 -3.95
N LEU A 86 6.45 4.47 -5.14
CA LEU A 86 7.87 4.68 -5.40
C LEU A 86 8.02 5.80 -6.40
N ARG A 87 8.95 6.72 -6.11
CA ARG A 87 9.31 7.77 -7.07
C ARG A 87 10.28 7.19 -8.10
N ILE A 88 9.96 7.38 -9.37
CA ILE A 88 10.87 7.14 -10.49
C ILE A 88 11.13 8.46 -11.21
N GLU A 89 12.16 8.54 -12.07
CA GLU A 89 12.54 9.76 -12.80
C GLU A 89 11.33 10.47 -13.42
N ARG A 90 10.46 9.75 -14.09
CA ARG A 90 9.31 10.29 -14.82
C ARG A 90 7.97 9.89 -14.21
N GLY A 91 7.79 10.10 -12.90
CA GLY A 91 6.49 9.86 -12.25
C GLY A 91 6.54 8.94 -11.05
N TRP A 92 5.55 8.07 -10.96
CA TRP A 92 5.35 7.17 -9.83
C TRP A 92 5.16 5.74 -10.30
N ALA A 93 5.67 4.81 -9.53
CA ALA A 93 5.34 3.39 -9.62
C ALA A 93 4.58 2.96 -8.35
N TYR A 94 3.76 1.93 -8.49
CA TYR A 94 2.96 1.32 -7.44
C TYR A 94 3.52 -0.05 -7.15
N LEU A 95 3.86 -0.30 -5.91
CA LEU A 95 4.40 -1.57 -5.44
C LEU A 95 3.41 -2.22 -4.49
N VAL A 96 2.93 -3.41 -4.84
CA VAL A 96 2.19 -4.29 -3.93
C VAL A 96 3.13 -5.36 -3.41
N ALA A 97 3.00 -5.74 -2.14
CA ALA A 97 3.65 -6.92 -1.59
C ALA A 97 2.70 -7.69 -0.68
N LEU A 98 2.93 -8.98 -0.58
CA LEU A 98 2.26 -9.89 0.33
C LEU A 98 3.27 -10.40 1.36
N ILE A 99 2.91 -10.36 2.63
CA ILE A 99 3.79 -10.73 3.74
C ILE A 99 3.11 -11.74 4.66
N ASP A 100 3.86 -12.75 5.08
CA ASP A 100 3.45 -13.66 6.15
C ASP A 100 3.67 -13.01 7.52
N TRP A 101 2.67 -13.02 8.39
CA TRP A 101 2.73 -12.33 9.68
C TRP A 101 3.61 -13.01 10.70
N HIS A 102 3.77 -14.34 10.63
CA HIS A 102 4.62 -15.07 11.56
C HIS A 102 6.11 -14.83 11.27
N SER A 103 6.50 -15.09 10.04
CA SER A 103 7.90 -15.08 9.60
C SER A 103 8.39 -13.73 9.08
N ARG A 104 7.49 -12.80 8.74
CA ARG A 104 7.80 -11.57 7.99
C ARG A 104 8.29 -11.82 6.57
N TYR A 105 8.17 -13.03 6.06
CA TYR A 105 8.58 -13.41 4.72
C TYR A 105 7.73 -12.71 3.67
N VAL A 106 8.37 -12.06 2.71
CA VAL A 106 7.68 -11.48 1.55
C VAL A 106 7.42 -12.58 0.55
N LEU A 107 6.16 -12.97 0.44
CA LEU A 107 5.69 -14.12 -0.35
C LEU A 107 5.69 -13.83 -1.85
N ALA A 108 5.19 -12.66 -2.22
CA ALA A 108 5.18 -12.15 -3.58
C ALA A 108 5.13 -10.62 -3.58
N TRP A 109 5.53 -10.03 -4.69
CA TRP A 109 5.43 -8.60 -4.92
C TRP A 109 5.32 -8.29 -6.40
N ARG A 110 4.70 -7.15 -6.75
CA ARG A 110 4.57 -6.66 -8.12
C ARG A 110 4.74 -5.16 -8.18
N LEU A 111 5.33 -4.70 -9.26
CA LEU A 111 5.51 -3.29 -9.56
C LEU A 111 4.71 -2.92 -10.80
N SER A 112 3.95 -1.81 -10.76
CA SER A 112 3.13 -1.32 -11.86
C SER A 112 3.29 0.19 -12.01
N ASN A 113 3.09 0.71 -13.22
CA ASN A 113 2.95 2.14 -13.47
C ASN A 113 1.48 2.61 -13.44
N THR A 114 0.54 1.70 -13.28
CA THR A 114 -0.89 1.97 -13.10
C THR A 114 -1.38 1.42 -11.78
N MET A 115 -2.39 2.07 -11.19
CA MET A 115 -2.99 1.68 -9.92
C MET A 115 -4.30 0.89 -10.17
N ASP A 116 -4.24 -0.07 -11.09
CA ASP A 116 -5.35 -0.98 -11.36
C ASP A 116 -5.35 -2.19 -10.40
N THR A 117 -6.31 -3.09 -10.54
CA THR A 117 -6.41 -4.29 -9.69
C THR A 117 -5.52 -5.44 -10.17
N THR A 118 -5.13 -5.44 -11.43
CA THR A 118 -4.49 -6.59 -12.10
C THR A 118 -3.20 -7.01 -11.40
N PHE A 119 -2.29 -6.07 -11.13
CA PHE A 119 -1.01 -6.40 -10.49
C PHE A 119 -1.15 -6.90 -9.05
N CYS A 120 -2.24 -6.52 -8.34
CA CYS A 120 -2.56 -7.06 -7.02
C CYS A 120 -3.06 -8.51 -7.10
N VAL A 121 -3.90 -8.82 -8.08
CA VAL A 121 -4.40 -10.17 -8.34
C VAL A 121 -3.27 -11.09 -8.76
N GLU A 122 -2.37 -10.63 -9.65
CA GLU A 122 -1.19 -11.39 -10.07
C GLU A 122 -0.27 -11.72 -8.89
N ALA A 123 0.00 -10.75 -8.01
CA ALA A 123 0.80 -10.98 -6.81
C ALA A 123 0.14 -11.99 -5.86
N LEU A 124 -1.19 -11.91 -5.68
CA LEU A 124 -1.93 -12.85 -4.85
C LEU A 124 -1.89 -14.26 -5.44
N THR A 125 -2.15 -14.40 -6.74
CA THR A 125 -2.14 -15.71 -7.43
C THR A 125 -0.76 -16.36 -7.33
N GLU A 126 0.31 -15.62 -7.62
CA GLU A 126 1.68 -16.12 -7.47
C GLU A 126 1.98 -16.59 -6.04
N ALA A 127 1.60 -15.81 -5.03
CA ALA A 127 1.81 -16.19 -3.63
C ALA A 127 1.07 -17.50 -3.28
N LEU A 128 -0.18 -17.65 -3.73
CA LEU A 128 -0.96 -18.86 -3.51
C LEU A 128 -0.38 -20.08 -4.21
N GLU A 129 0.11 -19.94 -5.44
CA GLU A 129 0.74 -21.02 -6.20
C GLU A 129 2.05 -21.50 -5.57
N GLN A 130 2.86 -20.57 -5.05
CA GLN A 130 4.20 -20.89 -4.51
C GLN A 130 4.20 -21.30 -3.04
N HIS A 131 3.27 -20.78 -2.25
CA HIS A 131 3.30 -20.89 -0.79
C HIS A 131 2.07 -21.56 -0.17
N GLY A 132 1.08 -21.93 -1.00
CA GLY A 132 -0.20 -22.46 -0.53
C GLY A 132 -1.14 -21.36 -0.04
N THR A 133 -2.09 -21.71 0.83
CA THR A 133 -3.16 -20.81 1.27
C THR A 133 -3.01 -20.41 2.73
N PRO A 134 -3.20 -19.11 3.09
CA PRO A 134 -3.31 -18.70 4.48
C PRO A 134 -4.69 -19.03 5.04
N GLU A 135 -4.81 -19.05 6.36
CA GLU A 135 -6.12 -19.17 7.02
C GLU A 135 -6.91 -17.85 6.97
N ILE A 136 -6.19 -16.72 7.12
CA ILE A 136 -6.76 -15.39 7.09
C ILE A 136 -5.91 -14.51 6.18
N PHE A 137 -6.56 -13.75 5.32
CA PHE A 137 -5.94 -12.73 4.51
C PHE A 137 -6.41 -11.34 4.97
N ASN A 138 -5.47 -10.49 5.41
CA ASN A 138 -5.76 -9.17 5.92
C ASN A 138 -5.36 -8.08 4.91
N THR A 139 -6.23 -7.09 4.73
CA THR A 139 -5.97 -5.96 3.84
C THR A 139 -6.70 -4.70 4.34
N ASP A 140 -6.38 -3.55 3.77
CA ASP A 140 -7.16 -2.34 3.96
C ASP A 140 -8.46 -2.38 3.11
N GLN A 141 -9.24 -1.31 3.18
CA GLN A 141 -10.47 -1.14 2.39
C GLN A 141 -10.20 -0.45 1.04
N GLY A 142 -8.99 -0.57 0.49
CA GLY A 142 -8.61 -0.02 -0.81
C GLY A 142 -9.43 -0.61 -1.95
N SER A 143 -9.66 0.19 -3.00
CA SER A 143 -10.48 -0.23 -4.15
C SER A 143 -9.93 -1.44 -4.89
N GLN A 144 -8.61 -1.65 -4.86
CA GLN A 144 -7.95 -2.81 -5.46
C GLN A 144 -8.30 -4.09 -4.71
N PHE A 145 -8.26 -4.05 -3.38
CA PHE A 145 -8.47 -5.21 -2.51
C PHE A 145 -9.94 -5.53 -2.24
N THR A 146 -10.83 -4.57 -2.49
CA THR A 146 -12.29 -4.76 -2.40
C THR A 146 -12.93 -5.01 -3.77
N SER A 147 -12.13 -5.11 -4.83
CA SER A 147 -12.60 -5.44 -6.18
C SER A 147 -13.11 -6.88 -6.25
N ALA A 148 -14.11 -7.10 -7.12
CA ALA A 148 -14.68 -8.44 -7.32
C ALA A 148 -13.60 -9.47 -7.71
N ALA A 149 -12.67 -9.09 -8.59
CA ALA A 149 -11.61 -9.99 -9.05
C ALA A 149 -10.67 -10.43 -7.92
N PHE A 150 -10.28 -9.52 -7.01
CA PHE A 150 -9.41 -9.85 -5.88
C PHE A 150 -10.14 -10.73 -4.84
N ILE A 151 -11.37 -10.37 -4.50
CA ILE A 151 -12.21 -11.11 -3.54
C ILE A 151 -12.56 -12.50 -4.08
N GLU A 152 -12.80 -12.65 -5.37
CA GLU A 152 -13.11 -13.95 -6.00
C GLU A 152 -11.95 -14.94 -5.85
N VAL A 153 -10.68 -14.50 -6.02
CA VAL A 153 -9.51 -15.35 -5.79
C VAL A 153 -9.47 -15.85 -4.35
N LEU A 154 -9.66 -14.96 -3.36
CA LEU A 154 -9.66 -15.36 -1.95
C LEU A 154 -10.79 -16.35 -1.62
N ASN A 155 -12.00 -16.10 -2.13
CA ASN A 155 -13.15 -16.97 -1.93
C ASN A 155 -12.97 -18.35 -2.61
N HIS A 156 -12.40 -18.37 -3.81
CA HIS A 156 -12.11 -19.62 -4.54
C HIS A 156 -11.19 -20.55 -3.73
N HIS A 157 -10.25 -19.97 -3.01
CA HIS A 157 -9.33 -20.68 -2.13
C HIS A 157 -9.83 -20.86 -0.70
N HIS A 158 -11.09 -20.51 -0.40
CA HIS A 158 -11.72 -20.61 0.92
C HIS A 158 -10.98 -19.87 2.05
N ILE A 159 -10.30 -18.78 1.72
CA ILE A 159 -9.51 -17.95 2.64
C ILE A 159 -10.45 -16.99 3.38
N ARG A 160 -10.35 -16.93 4.69
CA ARG A 160 -11.10 -15.95 5.49
C ARG A 160 -10.55 -14.54 5.27
N ILE A 161 -11.42 -13.61 4.89
CA ILE A 161 -11.07 -12.23 4.60
C ILE A 161 -11.22 -11.37 5.84
N SER A 162 -10.16 -10.63 6.18
CA SER A 162 -10.13 -9.64 7.23
C SER A 162 -9.82 -8.27 6.64
N MET A 163 -10.52 -7.22 7.08
CA MET A 163 -10.23 -5.87 6.64
C MET A 163 -10.02 -4.93 7.81
N ASP A 164 -8.98 -4.10 7.69
CA ASP A 164 -8.65 -3.10 8.69
C ASP A 164 -9.79 -2.12 8.90
N GLY A 165 -10.00 -1.73 10.14
CA GLY A 165 -10.96 -0.69 10.49
C GLY A 165 -10.48 0.68 9.98
N LYS A 166 -11.41 1.50 9.50
CA LYS A 166 -11.12 2.85 9.01
C LYS A 166 -10.33 3.66 10.08
N GLY A 167 -9.09 4.07 9.75
CA GLY A 167 -8.25 4.86 10.64
C GLY A 167 -7.47 4.08 11.71
N ARG A 168 -7.36 2.75 11.59
CA ARG A 168 -6.60 1.90 12.50
C ARG A 168 -5.29 1.43 11.87
N ALA A 169 -4.27 2.29 11.89
CA ALA A 169 -2.95 1.99 11.34
C ALA A 169 -2.26 0.76 11.98
N LEU A 170 -2.63 0.37 13.19
CA LEU A 170 -2.03 -0.78 13.88
C LEU A 170 -2.52 -2.14 13.35
N ASP A 171 -3.60 -2.15 12.59
CA ASP A 171 -4.22 -3.38 12.10
C ASP A 171 -3.38 -4.05 10.98
N ASN A 172 -2.42 -3.32 10.36
CA ASN A 172 -1.52 -3.85 9.32
C ASN A 172 -0.03 -3.50 9.55
N ILE A 173 0.38 -3.50 10.81
CA ILE A 173 1.70 -3.01 11.26
C ILE A 173 2.89 -3.72 10.58
N PHE A 174 2.75 -4.99 10.16
CA PHE A 174 3.86 -5.76 9.59
C PHE A 174 4.24 -5.29 8.21
N ILE A 175 3.25 -5.01 7.35
CA ILE A 175 3.54 -4.50 6.01
C ILE A 175 3.94 -3.03 6.05
N GLU A 176 3.42 -2.22 6.99
CA GLU A 176 3.88 -0.86 7.20
C GLU A 176 5.36 -0.81 7.61
N ARG A 177 5.82 -1.76 8.45
CA ARG A 177 7.22 -1.92 8.80
C ARG A 177 8.08 -2.36 7.61
N LEU A 178 7.56 -3.25 6.75
CA LEU A 178 8.21 -3.62 5.50
C LEU A 178 8.43 -2.38 4.62
N TRP A 179 7.39 -1.54 4.46
CA TRP A 179 7.50 -0.30 3.69
C TRP A 179 8.52 0.67 4.27
N ARG A 180 8.57 0.77 5.59
CA ARG A 180 9.58 1.59 6.26
C ARG A 180 11.00 1.08 5.95
N SER A 181 11.26 -0.22 6.13
CA SER A 181 12.56 -0.82 5.83
C SER A 181 12.93 -0.61 4.37
N LEU A 182 12.04 -0.95 3.44
CA LEU A 182 12.25 -0.76 2.01
C LEU A 182 12.60 0.69 1.65
N LYS A 183 11.85 1.66 2.19
CA LYS A 183 12.09 3.07 1.88
C LYS A 183 13.43 3.57 2.38
N TYR A 184 13.82 3.23 3.60
CA TYR A 184 15.07 3.70 4.19
C TYR A 184 16.30 2.93 3.70
N GLU A 185 16.18 1.66 3.44
CA GLU A 185 17.31 0.80 3.08
C GLU A 185 17.57 0.76 1.57
N GLU A 186 16.55 0.99 0.75
CA GLU A 186 16.62 0.87 -0.70
C GLU A 186 16.20 2.15 -1.43
N VAL A 187 14.94 2.61 -1.25
CA VAL A 187 14.33 3.62 -2.12
C VAL A 187 14.94 5.00 -1.95
N TYR A 188 15.17 5.44 -0.70
CA TYR A 188 15.68 6.81 -0.44
C TYR A 188 17.17 6.98 -0.76
N SER A 189 17.91 5.89 -0.86
CA SER A 189 19.32 5.90 -1.26
C SER A 189 19.53 5.84 -2.77
N LYS A 190 18.48 5.57 -3.54
CA LYS A 190 18.53 5.35 -4.99
C LYS A 190 17.63 6.32 -5.75
N HIS A 191 17.95 6.51 -7.02
CA HIS A 191 17.17 7.29 -7.96
C HIS A 191 16.88 6.45 -9.21
N TYR A 192 15.71 5.79 -9.23
CA TYR A 192 15.32 4.90 -10.32
C TYR A 192 15.01 5.69 -11.60
N GLN A 193 15.74 5.42 -12.66
CA GLN A 193 15.57 6.07 -13.96
C GLN A 193 14.33 5.53 -14.70
N SER A 194 13.98 4.28 -14.45
CA SER A 194 12.88 3.58 -15.12
C SER A 194 12.20 2.55 -14.24
N LEU A 195 11.01 2.12 -14.66
CA LEU A 195 10.28 1.02 -14.01
C LEU A 195 11.09 -0.29 -14.04
N ARG A 196 11.80 -0.55 -15.16
CA ARG A 196 12.63 -1.75 -15.33
C ARG A 196 13.80 -1.78 -14.35
N GLU A 197 14.47 -0.64 -14.16
CA GLU A 197 15.53 -0.53 -13.18
C GLU A 197 15.01 -0.74 -11.76
N ALA A 198 13.90 -0.06 -11.39
CA ALA A 198 13.24 -0.27 -10.11
C ALA A 198 12.88 -1.73 -9.88
N GLN A 199 12.35 -2.44 -10.90
CA GLN A 199 12.02 -3.87 -10.84
C GLN A 199 13.27 -4.71 -10.53
N THR A 200 14.40 -4.43 -11.18
CA THR A 200 15.65 -5.17 -10.98
C THR A 200 16.19 -4.95 -9.56
N GLU A 201 16.27 -3.71 -9.12
CA GLU A 201 16.80 -3.34 -7.82
C GLU A 201 15.92 -3.87 -6.67
N LEU A 202 14.61 -3.76 -6.80
CA LEU A 202 13.67 -4.34 -5.84
C LEU A 202 13.76 -5.86 -5.77
N SER A 203 14.03 -6.53 -6.88
CA SER A 203 14.26 -7.99 -6.89
C SER A 203 15.47 -8.37 -6.04
N VAL A 204 16.55 -7.60 -6.13
CA VAL A 204 17.75 -7.78 -5.29
C VAL A 204 17.42 -7.50 -3.82
N TYR A 205 16.70 -6.39 -3.56
CA TYR A 205 16.33 -6.02 -2.20
C TYR A 205 15.42 -7.05 -1.52
N PHE A 206 14.36 -7.53 -2.16
CA PHE A 206 13.45 -8.51 -1.54
C PHE A 206 14.13 -9.86 -1.33
N ARG A 207 15.07 -10.25 -2.20
CA ARG A 207 15.92 -11.42 -1.95
C ARG A 207 16.78 -11.23 -0.69
N PHE A 208 17.46 -10.10 -0.57
CA PHE A 208 18.23 -9.75 0.62
C PHE A 208 17.33 -9.69 1.86
N TYR A 209 16.16 -9.04 1.79
CA TYR A 209 15.23 -8.93 2.90
C TYR A 209 14.78 -10.30 3.43
N ASN A 210 14.48 -11.23 2.54
CA ASN A 210 14.03 -12.56 2.94
C ASN A 210 15.16 -13.45 3.44
N ASN A 211 16.32 -13.45 2.77
CA ASN A 211 17.33 -14.49 2.94
C ASN A 211 18.52 -14.08 3.83
N ASP A 212 18.87 -12.81 3.84
CA ASP A 212 20.12 -12.35 4.43
C ASP A 212 19.90 -11.33 5.55
N ARG A 213 18.81 -10.57 5.52
CA ARG A 213 18.55 -9.50 6.48
C ARG A 213 18.12 -10.06 7.84
N PRO A 214 18.88 -9.82 8.94
CA PRO A 214 18.46 -10.24 10.27
C PRO A 214 17.29 -9.37 10.78
N HIS A 215 16.35 -9.96 11.49
CA HIS A 215 15.21 -9.29 12.07
C HIS A 215 15.21 -9.43 13.59
N GLN A 216 15.33 -8.33 14.32
CA GLN A 216 15.30 -8.32 15.77
C GLN A 216 14.04 -8.98 16.37
N SER A 217 12.89 -8.81 15.74
CA SER A 217 11.63 -9.43 16.18
C SER A 217 11.54 -10.94 15.89
N LEU A 218 12.54 -11.52 15.24
CA LEU A 218 12.68 -12.92 14.91
C LEU A 218 13.96 -13.52 15.58
N ASP A 219 14.42 -12.91 16.65
CA ASP A 219 15.68 -13.29 17.34
C ASP A 219 16.87 -13.30 16.38
N ASP A 220 17.00 -12.23 15.59
CA ASP A 220 18.03 -12.00 14.57
C ASP A 220 18.08 -13.06 13.45
N ARG A 221 17.06 -13.91 13.34
CA ARG A 221 16.90 -14.83 12.21
C ARG A 221 16.35 -14.08 10.98
N THR A 222 16.60 -14.65 9.81
CA THR A 222 16.00 -14.14 8.56
C THR A 222 14.55 -14.61 8.41
N PRO A 223 13.72 -13.88 7.66
CA PRO A 223 12.37 -14.32 7.32
C PRO A 223 12.30 -15.72 6.72
N GLU A 224 13.23 -16.06 5.81
CA GLU A 224 13.34 -17.37 5.19
C GLU A 224 13.58 -18.48 6.22
N GLN A 225 14.51 -18.27 7.15
CA GLN A 225 14.80 -19.25 8.20
C GLN A 225 13.56 -19.54 9.05
N VAL A 226 12.80 -18.51 9.42
CA VAL A 226 11.60 -18.69 10.23
C VAL A 226 10.47 -19.33 9.41
N TYR A 227 10.29 -18.91 8.15
CA TYR A 227 9.24 -19.44 7.28
C TYR A 227 9.42 -20.93 6.99
N ARG A 228 10.65 -21.37 6.66
CA ARG A 228 10.94 -22.78 6.31
C ARG A 228 11.03 -23.70 7.51
N ASN A 229 11.59 -23.26 8.63
CA ASN A 229 11.76 -24.11 9.82
C ASN A 229 10.43 -24.50 10.50
N ALA A 230 9.37 -23.76 10.22
CA ALA A 230 8.04 -24.05 10.73
C ALA A 230 7.16 -24.83 9.75
N GLN A 231 7.60 -25.08 8.51
CA GLN A 231 6.92 -25.96 7.58
C GLN A 231 7.39 -27.41 7.79
N PRO A 232 6.49 -28.41 7.76
CA PRO A 232 6.92 -29.80 7.74
C PRO A 232 7.80 -30.01 6.50
N PRO A 233 8.87 -30.85 6.60
CA PRO A 233 9.76 -31.09 5.48
C PRO A 233 8.93 -31.51 4.25
N GLN A 234 9.01 -30.73 3.19
CA GLN A 234 8.45 -31.12 1.91
C GLN A 234 9.15 -32.42 1.52
N LEU A 235 8.41 -33.49 1.38
CA LEU A 235 8.90 -34.74 0.80
C LEU A 235 9.37 -34.38 -0.61
N LEU A 236 10.68 -34.19 -0.75
CA LEU A 236 11.34 -34.09 -2.04
C LEU A 236 10.96 -35.36 -2.80
N GLY A 237 10.10 -35.19 -3.80
CA GLY A 237 9.61 -36.26 -4.63
C GLY A 237 10.80 -37.10 -5.09
N GLN A 238 10.74 -38.37 -4.81
CA GLN A 238 11.66 -39.38 -5.33
C GLN A 238 11.78 -39.20 -6.84
N GLN A 239 12.87 -38.62 -7.29
CA GLN A 239 13.25 -38.70 -8.68
C GLN A 239 13.50 -40.21 -8.95
N HIS A 240 12.57 -40.80 -9.66
CA HIS A 240 12.73 -42.14 -10.19
C HIS A 240 14.02 -42.21 -11.01
N ARG A 241 14.98 -42.95 -10.47
CA ARG A 241 16.05 -43.52 -11.29
C ARG A 241 15.41 -44.63 -12.15
N PHE A 242 15.43 -44.44 -13.42
CA PHE A 242 15.59 -45.50 -14.44
C PHE A 242 16.62 -45.05 -15.47
#